data_b43bb6bb99e3db4453fe856701c8c7f9
#
_entry.id   b43bb6bb99e3db4453fe856701c8c7f9
#
_cell.length_a   1.000
_cell.length_b   1.000
_cell.length_c   1.000
_cell.angle_alpha   90.00
_cell.angle_beta   90.00
_cell.angle_gamma   90.00
#
_symmetry.space_group_name_H-M   'P 1'
#
loop_
_entity.id
_entity.type
_entity.pdbx_description
1 polymer ?
#
loop_
_entity_poly.entity_id
_entity_poly.type
_entity_poly.pdbx_seq_one_letter_code
_entity_poly.pdbx_strand_id
1 'polypeptide(L)'
;MTYERAAEILDPEHRETYESLEIVNEACRMGRAALFRRMPEPPHPDGDESILACPTCGSGEYLYNEDGNRCCFCGWCGQAIDWNAETFKAAGQMKPVLKYPGSKWRLAEWIVSLMPPHKSYLEPFFGSGAVFFKKPPSRIETINDLDGEIINLFRCIRERPEELMRAVACTPYSRGEYEQAWEHFKAGGQNRPDGIEAARLTLVRYWQAHGSTVVYKGGWKNDRAGREYAYDVRYWRQLPERIATVAERLKDAQIEQAPAVDVIRRFRHPDVL
;
A
#
# COMPACT_ATOMS: atom_id res chain seq x y z
N MET A 1 22.67 18.26 -19.48
CA MET A 1 22.12 19.30 -20.42
C MET A 1 21.24 20.27 -19.61
N THR A 2 21.22 21.57 -19.96
CA THR A 2 20.28 22.53 -19.34
C THR A 2 18.90 22.45 -20.01
N TYR A 3 17.86 22.95 -19.34
CA TYR A 3 16.51 22.98 -19.92
C TYR A 3 16.42 23.90 -21.14
N GLU A 4 17.13 25.04 -21.11
CA GLU A 4 17.19 25.97 -22.22
C GLU A 4 17.82 25.31 -23.48
N ARG A 5 18.89 24.58 -23.28
CA ARG A 5 19.57 23.86 -24.39
C ARG A 5 18.68 22.71 -24.91
N ALA A 6 17.98 22.01 -24.04
CA ALA A 6 17.03 20.98 -24.46
C ALA A 6 15.85 21.56 -25.26
N ALA A 7 15.33 22.72 -24.85
CA ALA A 7 14.26 23.40 -25.56
C ALA A 7 14.71 23.88 -26.93
N GLU A 8 15.92 24.43 -27.03
CA GLU A 8 16.53 24.85 -28.33
C GLU A 8 16.66 23.66 -29.30
N ILE A 9 17.16 22.53 -28.84
CA ILE A 9 17.30 21.31 -29.66
C ILE A 9 15.95 20.77 -30.13
N LEU A 10 14.89 20.91 -29.30
CA LEU A 10 13.54 20.46 -29.60
C LEU A 10 12.72 21.47 -30.42
N ASP A 11 13.26 22.66 -30.70
CA ASP A 11 12.61 23.64 -31.55
C ASP A 11 12.53 23.11 -32.99
N PRO A 12 11.34 23.06 -33.62
CA PRO A 12 11.16 22.61 -35.00
C PRO A 12 11.96 23.44 -36.03
N GLU A 13 12.32 24.68 -35.70
CA GLU A 13 13.11 25.58 -36.56
C GLU A 13 14.59 25.48 -36.32
N HIS A 14 15.03 24.76 -35.27
CA HIS A 14 16.44 24.57 -34.97
C HIS A 14 17.15 23.80 -36.06
N ARG A 15 18.33 24.30 -36.46
CA ARG A 15 19.14 23.77 -37.57
C ARG A 15 20.57 23.60 -37.13
N GLU A 16 20.86 22.59 -36.36
CA GLU A 16 22.19 22.20 -35.93
C GLU A 16 22.49 20.80 -36.41
N THR A 17 23.74 20.56 -36.82
CA THR A 17 24.21 19.20 -37.17
C THR A 17 24.89 18.58 -35.97
N TYR A 18 24.40 17.41 -35.53
CA TYR A 18 24.94 16.70 -34.39
C TYR A 18 25.84 15.54 -34.84
N GLU A 19 27.02 15.43 -34.23
CA GLU A 19 27.93 14.31 -34.45
C GLU A 19 27.40 12.99 -33.91
N SER A 20 26.56 13.04 -32.89
CA SER A 20 25.85 11.88 -32.35
C SER A 20 24.41 12.22 -31.95
N LEU A 21 23.53 11.20 -31.94
CA LEU A 21 22.16 11.33 -31.50
C LEU A 21 21.99 11.41 -29.97
N GLU A 22 23.06 11.28 -29.21
CA GLU A 22 22.99 11.28 -27.75
C GLU A 22 22.43 12.58 -27.18
N ILE A 23 22.87 13.71 -27.75
CA ILE A 23 22.39 15.04 -27.35
C ILE A 23 20.91 15.21 -27.65
N VAL A 24 20.45 14.77 -28.82
CA VAL A 24 19.05 14.81 -29.22
C VAL A 24 18.20 13.89 -28.32
N ASN A 25 18.68 12.69 -28.06
CA ASN A 25 18.00 11.74 -27.18
C ASN A 25 17.88 12.27 -25.75
N GLU A 26 18.90 13.00 -25.26
CA GLU A 26 18.83 13.63 -23.94
C GLU A 26 17.81 14.78 -23.92
N ALA A 27 17.78 15.63 -24.95
CA ALA A 27 16.77 16.67 -25.09
C ALA A 27 15.34 16.07 -25.13
N CYS A 28 15.16 14.99 -25.89
CA CYS A 28 13.88 14.27 -25.96
C CYS A 28 13.48 13.69 -24.59
N ARG A 29 14.41 13.13 -23.82
CA ARG A 29 14.13 12.64 -22.46
C ARG A 29 13.68 13.77 -21.54
N MET A 30 14.36 14.92 -21.60
CA MET A 30 14.00 16.09 -20.79
C MET A 30 12.64 16.65 -21.20
N GLY A 31 12.36 16.80 -22.50
CA GLY A 31 11.07 17.23 -23.04
C GLY A 31 9.94 16.29 -22.64
N ARG A 32 10.16 14.97 -22.75
CA ARG A 32 9.21 13.96 -22.29
C ARG A 32 8.91 14.11 -20.79
N ALA A 33 9.93 14.25 -19.95
CA ALA A 33 9.75 14.43 -18.52
C ALA A 33 8.95 15.71 -18.18
N ALA A 34 9.21 16.81 -18.92
CA ALA A 34 8.45 18.05 -18.77
C ALA A 34 6.98 17.91 -19.18
N LEU A 35 6.71 17.19 -20.27
CA LEU A 35 5.34 16.90 -20.71
C LEU A 35 4.59 16.03 -19.73
N PHE A 36 5.23 14.99 -19.16
CA PHE A 36 4.61 14.15 -18.14
C PHE A 36 4.20 14.96 -16.90
N ARG A 37 5.02 15.93 -16.48
CA ARG A 37 4.66 16.81 -15.35
C ARG A 37 3.48 17.74 -15.66
N ARG A 38 3.15 17.97 -16.92
CA ARG A 38 1.97 18.74 -17.34
C ARG A 38 0.70 17.90 -17.42
N MET A 39 0.80 16.58 -17.43
CA MET A 39 -0.36 15.70 -17.30
C MET A 39 -0.83 15.75 -15.85
N PRO A 40 -2.08 16.19 -15.59
CA PRO A 40 -2.56 16.23 -14.22
C PRO A 40 -2.68 14.84 -13.61
N GLU A 41 -2.08 14.65 -12.44
CA GLU A 41 -2.15 13.42 -11.67
C GLU A 41 -2.75 13.72 -10.28
N PRO A 42 -3.56 12.80 -9.72
CA PRO A 42 -4.11 12.99 -8.39
C PRO A 42 -3.01 12.94 -7.33
N PRO A 43 -3.09 13.80 -6.29
CA PRO A 43 -2.19 13.69 -5.16
C PRO A 43 -2.47 12.38 -4.41
N HIS A 44 -1.47 11.81 -3.81
CA HIS A 44 -1.59 10.59 -3.02
C HIS A 44 -1.34 10.86 -1.53
N PRO A 45 -1.88 10.03 -0.61
CA PRO A 45 -1.58 10.15 0.81
C PRO A 45 -0.10 9.91 1.11
N ASP A 46 0.53 10.82 1.86
CA ASP A 46 1.90 10.66 2.37
C ASP A 46 1.88 9.91 3.71
N GLY A 47 1.59 8.61 3.64
CA GLY A 47 1.53 7.77 4.83
C GLY A 47 0.36 8.07 5.78
N ASP A 48 -0.22 9.25 5.71
CA ASP A 48 -1.46 9.69 6.37
C ASP A 48 -2.40 10.30 5.33
N GLU A 49 -3.68 9.95 5.39
CA GLU A 49 -4.69 10.47 4.45
C GLU A 49 -5.01 11.95 4.63
N SER A 50 -4.69 12.51 5.78
CA SER A 50 -4.81 13.95 6.03
C SER A 50 -3.68 14.76 5.39
N ILE A 51 -2.58 14.10 5.02
CA ILE A 51 -1.43 14.72 4.37
C ILE A 51 -1.31 14.16 2.97
N LEU A 52 -1.55 15.00 2.00
CA LEU A 52 -1.42 14.65 0.59
C LEU A 52 -0.03 14.99 0.09
N ALA A 53 0.51 14.12 -0.75
CA ALA A 53 1.81 14.28 -1.36
C ALA A 53 1.71 14.38 -2.88
N CYS A 54 2.63 15.09 -3.48
CA CYS A 54 2.77 15.17 -4.92
C CYS A 54 3.11 13.79 -5.52
N PRO A 55 2.39 13.34 -6.56
CA PRO A 55 2.60 12.01 -7.17
C PRO A 55 4.01 11.83 -7.74
N THR A 56 4.68 12.90 -8.12
CA THR A 56 6.01 12.83 -8.73
C THR A 56 7.16 12.94 -7.74
N CYS A 57 7.09 13.88 -6.78
CA CYS A 57 8.22 14.12 -5.86
C CYS A 57 7.96 13.73 -4.40
N GLY A 58 6.73 13.34 -4.08
CA GLY A 58 6.35 12.92 -2.73
C GLY A 58 6.23 14.08 -1.72
N SER A 59 6.36 15.35 -2.13
CA SER A 59 6.25 16.48 -1.23
C SER A 59 4.80 16.87 -0.99
N GLY A 60 4.37 16.93 0.27
CA GLY A 60 3.05 17.42 0.67
C GLY A 60 3.04 18.92 0.91
N GLU A 61 4.17 19.48 1.33
CA GLU A 61 4.30 20.88 1.73
C GLU A 61 3.97 21.89 0.61
N TYR A 62 4.26 21.54 -0.64
CA TYR A 62 4.11 22.42 -1.80
C TYR A 62 2.83 22.15 -2.63
N LEU A 63 1.87 21.44 -2.07
CA LEU A 63 0.56 21.24 -2.70
C LEU A 63 -0.45 22.34 -2.34
N TYR A 64 -0.12 23.16 -1.35
CA TYR A 64 -0.96 24.25 -0.86
C TYR A 64 -0.16 25.54 -0.86
N ASN A 65 -0.84 26.67 -1.10
CA ASN A 65 -0.25 28.00 -0.95
C ASN A 65 -0.22 28.43 0.53
N GLU A 66 0.33 29.62 0.80
CA GLU A 66 0.43 30.19 2.16
C GLU A 66 -0.93 30.36 2.85
N ASP A 67 -1.99 30.53 2.08
CA ASP A 67 -3.37 30.64 2.57
C ASP A 67 -4.06 29.29 2.77
N GLY A 68 -3.36 28.17 2.53
CA GLY A 68 -3.91 26.82 2.62
C GLY A 68 -4.78 26.39 1.44
N ASN A 69 -4.79 27.14 0.34
CA ASN A 69 -5.53 26.78 -0.86
C ASN A 69 -4.76 25.77 -1.71
N ARG A 70 -5.48 24.88 -2.37
CA ARG A 70 -4.93 23.87 -3.29
C ARG A 70 -4.28 24.49 -4.52
N CYS A 71 -3.05 24.10 -4.80
CA CYS A 71 -2.33 24.54 -5.99
C CYS A 71 -2.61 23.61 -7.17
N CYS A 72 -2.78 24.16 -8.38
CA CYS A 72 -2.92 23.35 -9.60
C CYS A 72 -1.63 22.63 -10.00
N PHE A 73 -0.50 23.04 -9.43
CA PHE A 73 0.81 22.45 -9.65
C PHE A 73 1.55 22.34 -8.33
N CYS A 74 2.36 21.30 -8.19
CA CYS A 74 3.29 21.18 -7.06
C CYS A 74 4.33 22.30 -7.15
N GLY A 75 4.45 23.11 -6.11
CA GLY A 75 5.41 24.21 -6.05
C GLY A 75 6.87 23.78 -6.07
N TRP A 76 7.17 22.53 -5.76
CA TRP A 76 8.54 21.99 -5.76
C TRP A 76 8.98 21.49 -7.13
N CYS A 77 8.21 20.58 -7.76
CA CYS A 77 8.63 19.89 -8.99
C CYS A 77 7.84 20.28 -10.25
N GLY A 78 6.81 21.10 -10.11
CA GLY A 78 5.96 21.56 -11.23
C GLY A 78 4.98 20.50 -11.76
N GLN A 79 4.76 19.39 -11.06
CA GLN A 79 3.74 18.40 -11.44
C GLN A 79 2.35 19.03 -11.39
N ALA A 80 1.58 18.91 -12.46
CA ALA A 80 0.17 19.28 -12.48
C ALA A 80 -0.64 18.36 -11.57
N ILE A 81 -1.52 18.92 -10.74
CA ILE A 81 -2.29 18.17 -9.75
C ILE A 81 -3.76 18.15 -10.16
N ASP A 82 -4.30 16.95 -10.29
CA ASP A 82 -5.73 16.74 -10.51
C ASP A 82 -6.45 16.54 -9.18
N TRP A 83 -7.06 17.60 -8.68
CA TRP A 83 -7.87 17.58 -7.48
C TRP A 83 -9.29 17.02 -7.70
N ASN A 84 -9.71 16.80 -8.95
CA ASN A 84 -11.04 16.37 -9.31
C ASN A 84 -11.08 14.92 -9.82
N ALA A 85 -9.92 14.26 -9.94
CA ALA A 85 -9.90 12.88 -10.40
C ALA A 85 -10.90 12.04 -9.62
N GLU A 86 -11.73 11.28 -10.31
CA GLU A 86 -12.69 10.38 -9.68
C GLU A 86 -12.00 9.34 -8.79
N THR A 87 -10.73 9.03 -9.08
CA THR A 87 -9.85 8.24 -8.24
C THR A 87 -9.64 8.84 -6.86
N PHE A 88 -9.78 10.16 -6.72
CA PHE A 88 -9.73 10.86 -5.43
C PHE A 88 -11.08 10.85 -4.70
N LYS A 89 -12.18 10.69 -5.46
CA LYS A 89 -13.55 10.55 -4.94
C LYS A 89 -14.02 9.11 -4.91
N ALA A 90 -13.38 8.25 -5.69
CA ALA A 90 -13.75 6.86 -5.73
C ALA A 90 -13.37 6.23 -4.42
N ALA A 91 -14.43 5.97 -3.69
CA ALA A 91 -14.56 4.92 -2.69
C ALA A 91 -13.22 4.46 -2.12
N GLY A 92 -13.02 4.67 -0.87
CA GLY A 92 -12.07 3.98 -0.04
C GLY A 92 -11.02 3.18 -0.78
N GLN A 93 -9.96 3.85 -1.24
CA GLN A 93 -8.77 3.11 -1.66
C GLN A 93 -8.52 2.09 -0.56
N MET A 94 -8.53 0.80 -0.93
CA MET A 94 -8.28 -0.24 0.05
C MET A 94 -6.98 0.06 0.77
N LYS A 95 -7.10 0.25 2.08
CA LYS A 95 -5.98 0.57 2.96
C LYS A 95 -5.41 -0.70 3.56
N PRO A 96 -4.12 -0.72 3.86
CA PRO A 96 -3.55 -1.87 4.54
C PRO A 96 -4.26 -2.12 5.87
N VAL A 97 -4.78 -3.33 6.04
CA VAL A 97 -5.27 -3.81 7.31
C VAL A 97 -4.13 -4.37 8.16
N LEU A 98 -3.03 -4.75 7.53
CA LEU A 98 -1.85 -5.33 8.18
C LEU A 98 -0.56 -4.60 7.74
N LYS A 99 0.21 -4.10 8.71
CA LYS A 99 1.58 -3.58 8.49
C LYS A 99 2.58 -4.73 8.47
N TYR A 100 2.67 -5.43 7.34
CA TYR A 100 3.56 -6.59 7.22
C TYR A 100 4.93 -6.20 6.64
N PRO A 101 6.04 -6.73 7.19
CA PRO A 101 7.39 -6.49 6.65
C PRO A 101 7.51 -6.90 5.19
N GLY A 102 8.11 -6.05 4.38
CA GLY A 102 8.23 -6.31 2.94
C GLY A 102 6.95 -6.12 2.13
N SER A 103 5.90 -5.58 2.75
CA SER A 103 4.64 -5.24 2.05
C SER A 103 4.88 -4.39 0.81
N LYS A 104 4.14 -4.67 -0.27
CA LYS A 104 4.29 -4.06 -1.59
C LYS A 104 3.29 -2.93 -1.85
N TRP A 105 2.65 -2.35 -0.82
CA TRP A 105 1.61 -1.33 -1.00
C TRP A 105 2.04 -0.16 -1.90
N ARG A 106 3.30 0.28 -1.82
CA ARG A 106 3.84 1.35 -2.68
C ARG A 106 4.08 0.92 -4.13
N LEU A 107 4.29 -0.35 -4.36
CA LEU A 107 4.59 -0.92 -5.68
C LEU A 107 3.39 -1.64 -6.30
N ALA A 108 2.31 -1.84 -5.54
CA ALA A 108 1.22 -2.70 -5.95
C ALA A 108 0.54 -2.22 -7.24
N GLU A 109 0.31 -0.92 -7.39
CA GLU A 109 -0.29 -0.35 -8.60
C GLU A 109 0.60 -0.55 -9.82
N TRP A 110 1.90 -0.34 -9.67
CA TRP A 110 2.86 -0.61 -10.73
C TRP A 110 2.90 -2.11 -11.10
N ILE A 111 2.92 -3.00 -10.10
CA ILE A 111 2.86 -4.46 -10.34
C ILE A 111 1.58 -4.82 -11.08
N VAL A 112 0.44 -4.30 -10.67
CA VAL A 112 -0.86 -4.55 -11.31
C VAL A 112 -0.87 -4.07 -12.76
N SER A 113 -0.26 -2.92 -13.06
CA SER A 113 -0.18 -2.38 -14.43
C SER A 113 0.63 -3.25 -15.40
N LEU A 114 1.49 -4.13 -14.87
CA LEU A 114 2.31 -5.07 -15.67
C LEU A 114 1.67 -6.45 -15.83
N MET A 115 0.53 -6.71 -15.17
CA MET A 115 -0.12 -8.01 -15.23
C MET A 115 -0.71 -8.27 -16.62
N PRO A 116 -0.42 -9.43 -17.24
CA PRO A 116 -1.10 -9.83 -18.46
C PRO A 116 -2.59 -10.16 -18.19
N PRO A 117 -3.44 -10.15 -19.20
CA PRO A 117 -4.82 -10.65 -19.08
C PRO A 117 -4.85 -12.09 -18.55
N HIS A 118 -5.68 -12.32 -17.52
CA HIS A 118 -5.83 -13.63 -16.87
C HIS A 118 -7.27 -13.83 -16.39
N LYS A 119 -7.69 -15.08 -16.23
CA LYS A 119 -9.01 -15.44 -15.70
C LYS A 119 -8.96 -15.80 -14.22
N SER A 120 -7.84 -16.40 -13.82
CA SER A 120 -7.60 -16.82 -12.44
C SER A 120 -6.33 -16.16 -11.91
N TYR A 121 -6.34 -15.81 -10.63
CA TYR A 121 -5.22 -15.17 -9.94
C TYR A 121 -4.83 -15.98 -8.72
N LEU A 122 -3.55 -16.27 -8.59
CA LEU A 122 -2.96 -16.91 -7.41
C LEU A 122 -1.93 -15.98 -6.77
N GLU A 123 -2.11 -15.63 -5.50
CA GLU A 123 -1.07 -14.95 -4.69
C GLU A 123 -0.46 -15.93 -3.70
N PRO A 124 0.68 -16.59 -4.04
CA PRO A 124 1.23 -17.68 -3.24
C PRO A 124 1.98 -17.23 -1.99
N PHE A 125 2.31 -15.93 -1.88
CA PHE A 125 2.95 -15.28 -0.75
C PHE A 125 2.15 -14.04 -0.37
N PHE A 126 1.00 -14.23 0.26
CA PHE A 126 -0.01 -13.20 0.46
C PHE A 126 0.46 -12.06 1.38
N GLY A 127 1.08 -12.37 2.51
CA GLY A 127 1.53 -11.38 3.47
C GLY A 127 0.44 -10.39 3.86
N SER A 128 0.57 -9.13 3.46
CA SER A 128 -0.45 -8.09 3.68
C SER A 128 -1.50 -7.98 2.57
N GLY A 129 -1.43 -8.79 1.52
CA GLY A 129 -2.35 -8.77 0.38
C GLY A 129 -2.27 -7.52 -0.50
N ALA A 130 -1.14 -6.82 -0.48
CA ALA A 130 -1.02 -5.51 -1.12
C ALA A 130 -1.38 -5.52 -2.60
N VAL A 131 -0.96 -6.53 -3.35
CA VAL A 131 -1.24 -6.66 -4.80
C VAL A 131 -2.68 -7.10 -5.01
N PHE A 132 -3.14 -8.10 -4.27
CA PHE A 132 -4.52 -8.60 -4.32
C PHE A 132 -5.56 -7.50 -4.07
N PHE A 133 -5.32 -6.63 -3.08
CA PHE A 133 -6.25 -5.56 -2.74
C PHE A 133 -6.20 -4.36 -3.70
N LYS A 134 -5.16 -4.22 -4.49
CA LYS A 134 -5.02 -3.15 -5.48
C LYS A 134 -5.44 -3.56 -6.90
N LYS A 135 -5.43 -4.86 -7.21
CA LYS A 135 -5.86 -5.33 -8.52
C LYS A 135 -7.39 -5.42 -8.64
N PRO A 136 -7.96 -5.23 -9.84
CA PRO A 136 -9.34 -5.59 -10.09
C PRO A 136 -9.60 -7.07 -9.80
N PRO A 137 -10.80 -7.46 -9.32
CA PRO A 137 -11.15 -8.85 -9.10
C PRO A 137 -11.01 -9.70 -10.37
N SER A 138 -10.44 -10.90 -10.23
CA SER A 138 -10.45 -11.93 -11.26
C SER A 138 -11.64 -12.87 -11.03
N ARG A 139 -11.99 -13.69 -12.03
CA ARG A 139 -13.11 -14.65 -11.90
C ARG A 139 -12.90 -15.68 -10.79
N ILE A 140 -11.65 -16.10 -10.62
CA ILE A 140 -11.23 -17.02 -9.57
C ILE A 140 -10.00 -16.40 -8.92
N GLU A 141 -9.99 -16.29 -7.61
CA GLU A 141 -8.87 -15.74 -6.84
C GLU A 141 -8.53 -16.65 -5.68
N THR A 142 -7.25 -16.96 -5.55
CA THR A 142 -6.73 -17.77 -4.46
C THR A 142 -5.58 -17.04 -3.79
N ILE A 143 -5.66 -16.92 -2.48
CA ILE A 143 -4.59 -16.38 -1.65
C ILE A 143 -3.99 -17.49 -0.82
N ASN A 144 -2.69 -17.48 -0.65
CA ASN A 144 -1.95 -18.46 0.14
C ASN A 144 -0.85 -17.79 0.95
N ASP A 145 -0.65 -18.24 2.15
CA ASP A 145 0.57 -17.96 2.92
C ASP A 145 0.94 -19.18 3.75
N LEU A 146 2.22 -19.34 4.03
CA LEU A 146 2.69 -20.38 4.94
C LEU A 146 2.50 -19.98 6.40
N ASP A 147 2.48 -18.67 6.69
CA ASP A 147 2.29 -18.13 8.03
C ASP A 147 0.84 -18.29 8.49
N GLY A 148 0.60 -19.18 9.43
CA GLY A 148 -0.71 -19.45 10.00
C GLY A 148 -1.34 -18.23 10.69
N GLU A 149 -0.56 -17.29 11.23
CA GLU A 149 -1.10 -16.06 11.82
C GLU A 149 -1.73 -15.16 10.74
N ILE A 150 -1.07 -15.07 9.59
CA ILE A 150 -1.58 -14.32 8.45
C ILE A 150 -2.87 -14.95 7.94
N ILE A 151 -2.87 -16.25 7.74
CA ILE A 151 -4.05 -16.98 7.25
C ILE A 151 -5.19 -16.90 8.27
N ASN A 152 -4.92 -17.09 9.57
CA ASN A 152 -5.94 -16.93 10.61
C ASN A 152 -6.55 -15.52 10.61
N LEU A 153 -5.71 -14.48 10.51
CA LEU A 153 -6.17 -13.09 10.43
C LEU A 153 -7.14 -12.88 9.27
N PHE A 154 -6.75 -13.25 8.06
CA PHE A 154 -7.58 -13.03 6.88
C PHE A 154 -8.80 -13.95 6.82
N ARG A 155 -8.74 -15.16 7.40
CA ARG A 155 -9.91 -16.01 7.60
C ARG A 155 -10.91 -15.35 8.57
N CYS A 156 -10.44 -14.83 9.72
CA CYS A 156 -11.30 -14.11 10.67
C CYS A 156 -11.91 -12.84 10.05
N ILE A 157 -11.15 -12.10 9.25
CA ILE A 157 -11.66 -10.92 8.52
C ILE A 157 -12.78 -11.34 7.57
N ARG A 158 -12.64 -12.45 6.84
CA ARG A 158 -13.62 -12.93 5.88
C ARG A 158 -14.88 -13.52 6.53
N GLU A 159 -14.70 -14.35 7.54
CA GLU A 159 -15.77 -15.19 8.10
C GLU A 159 -16.48 -14.56 9.30
N ARG A 160 -15.77 -13.73 10.07
CA ARG A 160 -16.24 -13.14 11.33
C ARG A 160 -15.83 -11.68 11.47
N PRO A 161 -16.07 -10.82 10.45
CA PRO A 161 -15.57 -9.44 10.43
C PRO A 161 -16.10 -8.62 11.62
N GLU A 162 -17.39 -8.73 11.97
CA GLU A 162 -18.00 -7.93 13.04
C GLU A 162 -17.39 -8.25 14.40
N GLU A 163 -17.07 -9.52 14.66
CA GLU A 163 -16.45 -9.92 15.91
C GLU A 163 -15.03 -9.39 16.01
N LEU A 164 -14.24 -9.46 14.92
CA LEU A 164 -12.89 -8.92 14.88
C LEU A 164 -12.90 -7.40 14.98
N MET A 165 -13.79 -6.72 14.25
CA MET A 165 -13.96 -5.26 14.33
C MET A 165 -14.26 -4.82 15.76
N ARG A 166 -15.19 -5.50 16.45
CA ARG A 166 -15.52 -5.23 17.85
C ARG A 166 -14.33 -5.46 18.78
N ALA A 167 -13.63 -6.59 18.61
CA ALA A 167 -12.45 -6.92 19.41
C ALA A 167 -11.37 -5.83 19.26
N VAL A 168 -11.07 -5.40 18.03
CA VAL A 168 -10.10 -4.35 17.74
C VAL A 168 -10.54 -2.99 18.26
N ALA A 169 -11.82 -2.62 18.08
CA ALA A 169 -12.38 -1.37 18.58
C ALA A 169 -12.30 -1.24 20.11
N CYS A 170 -12.46 -2.36 20.82
CA CYS A 170 -12.36 -2.42 22.28
C CYS A 170 -10.92 -2.56 22.80
N THR A 171 -9.94 -2.75 21.92
CA THR A 171 -8.54 -2.91 22.30
C THR A 171 -7.85 -1.56 22.43
N PRO A 172 -7.32 -1.19 23.61
CA PRO A 172 -6.60 0.06 23.76
C PRO A 172 -5.25 0.03 23.02
N TYR A 173 -4.81 1.20 22.56
CA TYR A 173 -3.44 1.37 22.09
C TYR A 173 -2.53 1.48 23.31
N SER A 174 -1.98 0.36 23.78
CA SER A 174 -1.23 0.32 25.04
C SER A 174 -0.04 -0.64 25.01
N ARG A 175 0.95 -0.33 25.82
CA ARG A 175 2.13 -1.19 26.01
C ARG A 175 1.73 -2.57 26.54
N GLY A 176 0.75 -2.66 27.43
CA GLY A 176 0.28 -3.92 27.99
C GLY A 176 -0.26 -4.87 26.93
N GLU A 177 -1.11 -4.36 26.03
CA GLU A 177 -1.61 -5.13 24.88
C GLU A 177 -0.47 -5.59 23.96
N TYR A 178 0.48 -4.71 23.69
CA TYR A 178 1.66 -5.04 22.87
C TYR A 178 2.54 -6.14 23.49
N GLU A 179 2.78 -6.08 24.81
CA GLU A 179 3.53 -7.12 25.54
C GLU A 179 2.79 -8.45 25.48
N GLN A 180 1.49 -8.46 25.76
CA GLN A 180 0.64 -9.65 25.67
C GLN A 180 0.65 -10.27 24.26
N ALA A 181 0.59 -9.45 23.22
CA ALA A 181 0.65 -9.93 21.84
C ALA A 181 1.98 -10.63 21.52
N TRP A 182 3.08 -10.14 22.06
CA TRP A 182 4.40 -10.78 21.90
C TRP A 182 4.55 -12.04 22.74
N GLU A 183 3.99 -12.10 23.95
CA GLU A 183 3.96 -13.32 24.76
C GLU A 183 3.17 -14.41 24.06
N HIS A 184 1.99 -14.08 23.54
CA HIS A 184 1.18 -14.98 22.72
C HIS A 184 1.95 -15.50 21.50
N PHE A 185 2.63 -14.62 20.77
CA PHE A 185 3.46 -14.99 19.61
C PHE A 185 4.57 -15.97 19.99
N LYS A 186 5.28 -15.72 21.09
CA LYS A 186 6.39 -16.57 21.56
C LYS A 186 5.90 -17.93 22.07
N ALA A 187 4.78 -17.96 22.78
CA ALA A 187 4.21 -19.18 23.34
C ALA A 187 3.66 -20.14 22.27
N GLY A 188 3.43 -19.62 21.09
CA GLY A 188 2.53 -20.24 20.11
C GLY A 188 3.08 -21.31 19.20
N GLY A 189 4.26 -21.88 19.32
CA GLY A 189 4.71 -23.03 18.52
C GLY A 189 3.70 -23.60 17.51
N GLN A 190 3.71 -24.89 17.26
CA GLN A 190 2.73 -25.55 16.36
C GLN A 190 1.27 -25.56 16.88
N ASN A 191 1.03 -25.20 18.13
CA ASN A 191 -0.30 -25.18 18.79
C ASN A 191 -0.77 -23.76 19.08
N ARG A 192 -0.56 -22.80 18.16
CA ARG A 192 -1.12 -21.46 18.33
C ARG A 192 -2.66 -21.52 18.28
N PRO A 193 -3.34 -20.96 19.28
CA PRO A 193 -4.79 -20.87 19.21
C PRO A 193 -5.19 -20.01 18.00
N ASP A 194 -6.09 -20.55 17.19
CA ASP A 194 -6.74 -19.83 16.09
C ASP A 194 -7.89 -18.97 16.60
N GLY A 195 -8.41 -18.12 15.75
CA GLY A 195 -9.62 -17.38 16.00
C GLY A 195 -9.42 -15.90 16.26
N ILE A 196 -10.48 -15.25 16.73
CA ILE A 196 -10.59 -13.78 16.83
C ILE A 196 -9.52 -13.19 17.75
N GLU A 197 -9.25 -13.81 18.90
CA GLU A 197 -8.27 -13.29 19.84
C GLU A 197 -6.84 -13.34 19.26
N ALA A 198 -6.48 -14.43 18.59
CA ALA A 198 -5.20 -14.53 17.89
C ALA A 198 -5.09 -13.51 16.75
N ALA A 199 -6.15 -13.30 15.97
CA ALA A 199 -6.20 -12.30 14.92
C ALA A 199 -6.04 -10.87 15.47
N ARG A 200 -6.72 -10.56 16.58
CA ARG A 200 -6.60 -9.30 17.31
C ARG A 200 -5.15 -9.05 17.77
N LEU A 201 -4.55 -10.04 18.41
CA LEU A 201 -3.17 -9.95 18.90
C LEU A 201 -2.16 -9.83 17.75
N THR A 202 -2.40 -10.48 16.62
CA THR A 202 -1.61 -10.29 15.40
C THR A 202 -1.66 -8.83 14.94
N LEU A 203 -2.84 -8.21 14.89
CA LEU A 203 -2.98 -6.79 14.55
C LEU A 203 -2.26 -5.90 15.56
N VAL A 204 -2.40 -6.14 16.87
CA VAL A 204 -1.69 -5.40 17.92
C VAL A 204 -0.18 -5.47 17.70
N ARG A 205 0.37 -6.67 17.48
CA ARG A 205 1.79 -6.91 17.27
C ARG A 205 2.37 -6.11 16.13
N TYR A 206 1.66 -6.04 14.99
CA TYR A 206 2.15 -5.33 13.81
C TYR A 206 1.88 -3.83 13.82
N TRP A 207 0.78 -3.38 14.40
CA TRP A 207 0.43 -1.96 14.40
C TRP A 207 1.07 -1.16 15.52
N GLN A 208 1.29 -1.77 16.68
CA GLN A 208 1.84 -1.10 17.85
C GLN A 208 3.37 -1.27 18.00
N ALA A 209 4.04 -1.90 17.02
CA ALA A 209 5.48 -2.08 17.00
C ALA A 209 6.23 -0.91 16.37
N HIS A 210 7.38 -0.59 16.92
CA HIS A 210 8.40 0.23 16.26
C HIS A 210 9.18 -0.65 15.27
N GLY A 211 8.98 -0.42 13.97
CA GLY A 211 9.53 -1.27 12.92
C GLY A 211 8.84 -2.63 12.84
N SER A 212 8.44 -3.01 11.64
CA SER A 212 7.79 -4.30 11.44
C SER A 212 8.86 -5.36 11.29
N THR A 213 9.03 -6.21 12.29
CA THR A 213 9.82 -7.43 12.18
C THR A 213 8.93 -8.64 12.42
N VAL A 214 9.14 -9.73 11.66
CA VAL A 214 8.34 -10.95 11.82
C VAL A 214 8.80 -11.72 13.06
N VAL A 215 10.10 -11.71 13.36
CA VAL A 215 10.75 -12.63 14.31
C VAL A 215 11.18 -11.95 15.60
N TYR A 216 11.60 -10.69 15.54
CA TYR A 216 12.17 -10.00 16.70
C TYR A 216 11.18 -9.00 17.29
N LYS A 217 11.12 -8.97 18.63
CA LYS A 217 10.34 -7.98 19.35
C LYS A 217 10.97 -6.60 19.16
N GLY A 218 10.29 -5.73 18.39
CA GLY A 218 10.60 -4.30 18.36
C GLY A 218 10.16 -3.58 19.64
N GLY A 219 10.47 -2.29 19.78
CA GLY A 219 9.90 -1.46 20.84
C GLY A 219 8.40 -1.20 20.60
N TRP A 220 7.63 -0.99 21.66
CA TRP A 220 6.28 -0.46 21.53
C TRP A 220 6.34 0.97 21.02
N LYS A 221 5.58 1.25 19.97
CA LYS A 221 5.56 2.54 19.29
C LYS A 221 4.69 3.52 20.07
N ASN A 222 5.26 4.64 20.50
CA ASN A 222 4.55 5.71 21.15
C ASN A 222 5.04 7.07 20.66
N ASP A 223 4.13 7.99 20.47
CA ASP A 223 4.45 9.39 20.19
C ASP A 223 4.87 10.10 21.46
N ARG A 224 6.03 10.76 21.45
CA ARG A 224 6.60 11.48 22.61
C ARG A 224 6.70 12.99 22.40
N ALA A 225 6.64 13.47 21.18
CA ALA A 225 6.86 14.86 20.84
C ALA A 225 5.58 15.50 20.32
N GLY A 226 5.35 16.72 20.73
CA GLY A 226 4.19 17.58 20.52
C GLY A 226 3.74 17.80 19.08
N ARG A 227 3.36 16.73 18.41
CA ARG A 227 2.54 16.81 17.21
C ARG A 227 1.07 16.95 17.66
N GLU A 228 0.26 17.59 16.83
CA GLU A 228 -1.16 17.81 17.14
C GLU A 228 -1.94 16.54 17.47
N TYR A 229 -1.50 15.36 16.98
CA TYR A 229 -2.18 14.08 17.16
C TYR A 229 -1.18 12.94 17.37
N ALA A 230 -1.60 11.94 18.14
CA ALA A 230 -0.97 10.63 18.18
C ALA A 230 -1.37 9.85 16.92
N TYR A 231 -0.59 9.92 15.85
CA TYR A 231 -0.90 9.32 14.56
C TYR A 231 -1.18 7.82 14.65
N ASP A 232 -0.40 7.09 15.43
CA ASP A 232 -0.55 5.65 15.54
C ASP A 232 -1.84 5.24 16.24
N VAL A 233 -2.30 6.01 17.23
CA VAL A 233 -3.60 5.82 17.87
C VAL A 233 -4.74 6.09 16.89
N ARG A 234 -4.61 7.13 16.07
CA ARG A 234 -5.60 7.46 15.03
C ARG A 234 -5.71 6.35 13.99
N TYR A 235 -4.59 5.82 13.51
CA TYR A 235 -4.58 4.68 12.59
C TYR A 235 -5.20 3.42 13.20
N TRP A 236 -4.90 3.15 14.48
CA TRP A 236 -5.50 2.03 15.18
C TRP A 236 -7.02 2.13 15.21
N ARG A 237 -7.55 3.32 15.49
CA ARG A 237 -9.01 3.57 15.51
C ARG A 237 -9.70 3.37 14.15
N GLN A 238 -8.98 3.45 13.05
CA GLN A 238 -9.51 3.24 11.69
C GLN A 238 -9.53 1.75 11.28
N LEU A 239 -8.87 0.87 12.04
CA LEU A 239 -8.79 -0.55 11.66
C LEU A 239 -10.13 -1.24 11.50
N PRO A 240 -11.16 -1.01 12.33
CA PRO A 240 -12.46 -1.63 12.12
C PRO A 240 -13.04 -1.34 10.73
N GLU A 241 -12.99 -0.11 10.28
CA GLU A 241 -13.48 0.27 8.93
C GLU A 241 -12.66 -0.41 7.82
N ARG A 242 -11.34 -0.53 8.00
CA ARG A 242 -10.48 -1.24 7.05
C ARG A 242 -10.80 -2.73 7.02
N ILE A 243 -11.07 -3.34 8.17
CA ILE A 243 -11.49 -4.75 8.27
C ILE A 243 -12.78 -4.97 7.48
N ALA A 244 -13.79 -4.10 7.63
CA ALA A 244 -15.04 -4.20 6.88
C ALA A 244 -14.82 -4.16 5.36
N THR A 245 -13.98 -3.21 4.89
CA THR A 245 -13.66 -3.07 3.46
C THR A 245 -12.92 -4.29 2.91
N VAL A 246 -11.97 -4.80 3.67
CA VAL A 246 -11.17 -5.99 3.31
C VAL A 246 -12.03 -7.25 3.33
N ALA A 247 -12.94 -7.38 4.30
CA ALA A 247 -13.87 -8.50 4.39
C ALA A 247 -14.72 -8.63 3.12
N GLU A 248 -15.28 -7.52 2.63
CA GLU A 248 -16.07 -7.51 1.41
C GLU A 248 -15.26 -8.00 0.21
N ARG A 249 -14.00 -7.54 0.07
CA ARG A 249 -13.11 -7.92 -1.03
C ARG A 249 -12.69 -9.40 -0.98
N LEU A 250 -12.67 -10.01 0.20
CA LEU A 250 -12.27 -11.41 0.42
C LEU A 250 -13.41 -12.44 0.24
N LYS A 251 -14.65 -12.01 0.11
CA LYS A 251 -15.80 -12.93 0.08
C LYS A 251 -15.68 -14.01 -0.97
N ASP A 252 -15.18 -13.66 -2.15
CA ASP A 252 -15.06 -14.57 -3.29
C ASP A 252 -13.67 -15.21 -3.42
N ALA A 253 -12.73 -14.91 -2.50
CA ALA A 253 -11.39 -15.46 -2.53
C ALA A 253 -11.34 -16.84 -1.86
N GLN A 254 -10.59 -17.75 -2.45
CA GLN A 254 -10.19 -19.01 -1.84
C GLN A 254 -8.97 -18.76 -0.94
N ILE A 255 -8.94 -19.35 0.24
CA ILE A 255 -7.85 -19.20 1.21
C ILE A 255 -7.16 -20.54 1.43
N GLU A 256 -5.86 -20.60 1.16
CA GLU A 256 -5.03 -21.75 1.39
C GLU A 256 -3.92 -21.47 2.43
N GLN A 257 -3.40 -22.53 3.02
CA GLN A 257 -2.23 -22.46 3.90
C GLN A 257 -1.32 -23.65 3.57
N ALA A 258 -0.40 -23.44 2.64
CA ALA A 258 0.50 -24.49 2.19
C ALA A 258 1.84 -23.91 1.71
N PRO A 259 2.88 -24.76 1.54
CA PRO A 259 4.11 -24.34 0.89
C PRO A 259 3.81 -23.77 -0.51
N ALA A 260 4.29 -22.58 -0.78
CA ALA A 260 3.99 -21.84 -2.03
C ALA A 260 4.30 -22.66 -3.29
N VAL A 261 5.40 -23.44 -3.28
CA VAL A 261 5.79 -24.30 -4.42
C VAL A 261 4.72 -25.34 -4.72
N ASP A 262 4.07 -25.91 -3.71
CA ASP A 262 3.05 -26.94 -3.89
C ASP A 262 1.75 -26.33 -4.43
N VAL A 263 1.42 -25.13 -3.96
CA VAL A 263 0.28 -24.37 -4.47
C VAL A 263 0.51 -23.97 -5.92
N ILE A 264 1.67 -23.40 -6.26
CA ILE A 264 2.03 -23.02 -7.63
C ILE A 264 1.96 -24.23 -8.57
N ARG A 265 2.43 -25.40 -8.15
CA ARG A 265 2.35 -26.63 -8.97
C ARG A 265 0.93 -27.07 -9.25
N ARG A 266 0.02 -26.98 -8.26
CA ARG A 266 -1.41 -27.32 -8.41
C ARG A 266 -2.15 -26.35 -9.32
N PHE A 267 -1.77 -25.07 -9.28
CA PHE A 267 -2.39 -24.01 -10.07
C PHE A 267 -1.74 -23.80 -11.46
N ARG A 268 -0.88 -24.70 -11.90
CA ARG A 268 -0.22 -24.60 -13.21
C ARG A 268 -1.23 -24.77 -14.35
N HIS A 269 -1.76 -23.65 -14.83
CA HIS A 269 -2.72 -23.60 -15.93
C HIS A 269 -2.51 -22.32 -16.76
N PRO A 270 -2.71 -22.32 -18.09
CA PRO A 270 -2.50 -21.14 -18.94
C PRO A 270 -3.33 -19.91 -18.56
N ASP A 271 -4.49 -20.09 -17.94
CA ASP A 271 -5.39 -18.99 -17.52
C ASP A 271 -5.05 -18.42 -16.11
N VAL A 272 -4.05 -18.97 -15.41
CA VAL A 272 -3.66 -18.56 -14.07
C VAL A 272 -2.41 -17.68 -14.11
N LEU A 273 -2.51 -16.53 -13.47
CA LEU A 273 -1.39 -15.64 -13.18
C LEU A 273 -0.95 -15.83 -11.74
#